data_9d0f6f3b8f19db130875a5399b534cae
#
_entry.id   9d0f6f3b8f19db130875a5399b534cae
#
_cell.length_a   1.000
_cell.length_b   1.000
_cell.length_c   1.000
_cell.angle_alpha   90.00
_cell.angle_beta   90.00
_cell.angle_gamma   90.00
#
_symmetry.space_group_name_H-M   'P 1'
#
loop_
_entity.id
_entity.type
_entity.pdbx_description
1 polymer ?
#
loop_
_entity_poly.entity_id
_entity_poly.type
_entity_poly.pdbx_seq_one_letter_code
_entity_poly.pdbx_strand_id
1 'polypeptide(L)'
;TEYEIKFGNEEKYPSLEGLDGYCDSSTKEIVVDDMKKSEGQVGAKGNLRDYQKTCLRHEIIHAFMEESGLSSNFEHKTIGIEETVVDWFAIQSPKIFKVFKELDLL
;
A
#
# COMPACT_ATOMS: atom_id res chain seq x y z
N THR A 1 -2.63 10.72 11.08
CA THR A 1 -1.69 11.28 10.10
C THR A 1 -2.29 11.17 8.71
N GLU A 2 -2.23 12.24 7.96
CA GLU A 2 -2.74 12.26 6.59
C GLU A 2 -1.64 11.91 5.59
N TYR A 3 -1.98 11.04 4.64
CA TYR A 3 -1.13 10.70 3.51
C TYR A 3 -1.78 11.21 2.23
N GLU A 4 -0.98 11.66 1.28
CA GLU A 4 -1.44 11.95 -0.06
C GLU A 4 -1.33 10.69 -0.92
N ILE A 5 -2.36 10.41 -1.69
CA ILE A 5 -2.36 9.30 -2.64
C ILE A 5 -2.21 9.88 -4.04
N LYS A 6 -1.20 9.41 -4.77
CA LYS A 6 -0.87 9.89 -6.11
C LYS A 6 -0.77 8.73 -7.08
N PHE A 7 -1.17 8.97 -8.31
CA PHE A 7 -1.05 8.01 -9.40
C PHE A 7 -0.18 8.61 -10.49
N GLY A 8 0.68 7.82 -11.08
CA GLY A 8 1.56 8.28 -12.14
C GLY A 8 2.48 7.17 -12.60
N ASN A 9 3.53 7.53 -13.32
CA ASN A 9 4.51 6.58 -13.83
C ASN A 9 5.92 6.94 -13.34
N GLU A 10 6.89 6.11 -13.71
CA GLU A 10 8.28 6.29 -13.28
C GLU A 10 8.93 7.57 -13.81
N GLU A 11 8.41 8.16 -14.89
CA GLU A 11 8.92 9.44 -15.41
C GLU A 11 8.62 10.58 -14.45
N LYS A 12 7.40 10.58 -13.87
CA LYS A 12 6.99 11.58 -12.89
C LYS A 12 7.46 11.21 -11.49
N TYR A 13 7.47 9.92 -11.18
CA TYR A 13 7.87 9.39 -9.86
C TYR A 13 8.97 8.36 -10.04
N PRO A 14 10.25 8.78 -10.09
CA PRO A 14 11.37 7.86 -10.37
C PRO A 14 11.47 6.68 -9.40
N SER A 15 10.99 6.83 -8.16
CA SER A 15 11.01 5.74 -7.18
C SER A 15 10.09 4.58 -7.54
N LEU A 16 9.20 4.76 -8.55
CA LEU A 16 8.38 3.67 -9.07
C LEU A 16 9.14 2.69 -9.97
N GLU A 17 10.39 2.98 -10.33
CA GLU A 17 11.15 2.08 -11.21
C GLU A 17 11.16 0.65 -10.65
N GLY A 18 10.64 -0.30 -11.42
CA GLY A 18 10.56 -1.69 -11.01
C GLY A 18 9.48 -2.01 -9.98
N LEU A 19 8.63 -1.04 -9.64
CA LEU A 19 7.59 -1.19 -8.63
C LEU A 19 6.22 -0.84 -9.20
N ASP A 20 5.18 -1.41 -8.62
CA ASP A 20 3.79 -1.06 -8.91
C ASP A 20 3.26 0.04 -7.99
N GLY A 21 3.95 0.30 -6.90
CA GLY A 21 3.61 1.34 -5.95
C GLY A 21 4.63 1.43 -4.83
N TYR A 22 4.56 2.49 -4.05
CA TYR A 22 5.37 2.62 -2.84
C TYR A 22 4.67 3.52 -1.82
N CYS A 23 5.09 3.37 -0.58
CA CYS A 23 4.66 4.22 0.54
C CYS A 23 5.91 4.88 1.12
N ASP A 24 5.93 6.21 1.13
CA ASP A 24 7.02 6.98 1.72
C ASP A 24 6.52 7.63 3.02
N SER A 25 6.89 7.04 4.15
CA SER A 25 6.46 7.52 5.45
C SER A 25 7.11 8.86 5.83
N SER A 26 8.25 9.18 5.24
CA SER A 26 8.95 10.43 5.52
C SER A 26 8.23 11.63 4.90
N THR A 27 7.64 11.47 3.73
CA THR A 27 6.90 12.52 3.03
C THR A 27 5.40 12.38 3.18
N LYS A 28 4.92 11.29 3.78
CA LYS A 28 3.49 10.97 3.92
C LYS A 28 2.80 10.87 2.57
N GLU A 29 3.44 10.14 1.66
CA GLU A 29 2.92 9.94 0.32
C GLU A 29 2.80 8.45 -0.02
N ILE A 30 1.71 8.12 -0.71
CA ILE A 30 1.53 6.82 -1.34
C ILE A 30 1.45 7.08 -2.84
N VAL A 31 2.28 6.41 -3.61
CA VAL A 31 2.28 6.52 -5.07
C VAL A 31 2.02 5.16 -5.67
N VAL A 32 1.08 5.08 -6.59
CA VAL A 32 0.73 3.84 -7.29
C VAL A 32 0.85 4.09 -8.79
N ASP A 33 1.43 3.12 -9.50
CA ASP A 33 1.56 3.20 -10.94
C ASP A 33 0.18 3.35 -11.59
N ASP A 34 0.08 4.24 -12.58
CA ASP A 34 -1.17 4.43 -13.32
C ASP A 34 -1.48 3.26 -14.26
N MET A 35 -0.56 2.32 -14.42
CA MET A 35 -0.69 1.09 -15.21
C MET A 35 -0.82 1.33 -16.72
N LYS A 36 -0.65 2.55 -17.19
CA LYS A 36 -0.82 2.86 -18.62
C LYS A 36 0.20 2.16 -19.50
N LYS A 37 1.44 2.04 -19.03
CA LYS A 37 2.50 1.37 -19.78
C LYS A 37 2.31 -0.15 -19.82
N SER A 38 1.53 -0.71 -18.91
CA SER A 38 1.25 -2.15 -18.86
C SER A 38 0.08 -2.57 -19.73
N GLU A 39 -0.72 -1.62 -20.22
CA GLU A 39 -1.86 -1.93 -21.08
C GLU A 39 -1.41 -2.60 -22.37
N GLY A 40 -1.99 -3.77 -22.66
CA GLY A 40 -1.69 -4.51 -23.87
C GLY A 40 -0.34 -5.21 -23.89
N GLN A 41 0.47 -5.14 -22.85
CA GLN A 41 1.75 -5.82 -22.78
C GLN A 41 1.55 -7.32 -22.51
N VAL A 42 2.48 -8.14 -23.05
CA VAL A 42 2.50 -9.58 -22.77
C VAL A 42 2.74 -9.78 -21.28
N GLY A 43 1.87 -10.57 -20.65
CA GLY A 43 1.95 -10.83 -19.22
C GLY A 43 1.25 -9.81 -18.33
N ALA A 44 0.66 -8.77 -18.92
CA ALA A 44 -0.14 -7.82 -18.16
C ALA A 44 -1.36 -8.50 -17.54
N LYS A 45 -1.78 -8.00 -16.35
CA LYS A 45 -3.00 -8.50 -15.72
C LYS A 45 -4.21 -8.18 -16.59
N GLY A 46 -5.16 -9.13 -16.69
CA GLY A 46 -6.36 -8.95 -17.50
C GLY A 46 -7.25 -7.80 -17.03
N ASN A 47 -7.24 -7.52 -15.72
CA ASN A 47 -7.95 -6.38 -15.15
C ASN A 47 -6.96 -5.50 -14.39
N LEU A 48 -6.36 -4.54 -15.09
CA LEU A 48 -5.36 -3.63 -14.51
C LEU A 48 -5.96 -2.71 -13.45
N ARG A 49 -7.23 -2.34 -13.59
CA ARG A 49 -7.88 -1.50 -12.59
C ARG A 49 -7.99 -2.21 -11.24
N ASP A 50 -8.41 -3.48 -11.24
CA ASP A 50 -8.47 -4.26 -10.01
C ASP A 50 -7.08 -4.50 -9.42
N TYR A 51 -6.11 -4.75 -10.27
CA TYR A 51 -4.73 -4.91 -9.83
C TYR A 51 -4.21 -3.62 -9.20
N GLN A 52 -4.49 -2.46 -9.80
CA GLN A 52 -4.12 -1.16 -9.24
C GLN A 52 -4.74 -0.94 -7.86
N LYS A 53 -6.02 -1.31 -7.68
CA LYS A 53 -6.68 -1.23 -6.37
C LYS A 53 -5.99 -2.12 -5.35
N THR A 54 -5.56 -3.31 -5.74
CA THR A 54 -4.81 -4.22 -4.88
C THR A 54 -3.49 -3.58 -4.45
N CYS A 55 -2.77 -2.96 -5.37
CA CYS A 55 -1.52 -2.27 -5.07
C CYS A 55 -1.74 -1.10 -4.11
N LEU A 56 -2.80 -0.33 -4.31
CA LEU A 56 -3.12 0.78 -3.41
C LEU A 56 -3.45 0.28 -2.00
N ARG A 57 -4.25 -0.79 -1.88
CA ARG A 57 -4.53 -1.38 -0.57
C ARG A 57 -3.24 -1.82 0.14
N HIS A 58 -2.33 -2.43 -0.62
CA HIS A 58 -1.03 -2.88 -0.10
C HIS A 58 -0.25 -1.70 0.51
N GLU A 59 -0.17 -0.59 -0.22
CA GLU A 59 0.57 0.59 0.27
C GLU A 59 -0.13 1.27 1.45
N ILE A 60 -1.46 1.28 1.47
CA ILE A 60 -2.22 1.81 2.61
C ILE A 60 -1.91 0.99 3.87
N ILE A 61 -1.83 -0.33 3.75
CA ILE A 61 -1.47 -1.20 4.88
C ILE A 61 -0.07 -0.86 5.39
N HIS A 62 0.90 -0.62 4.49
CA HIS A 62 2.23 -0.17 4.90
C HIS A 62 2.17 1.14 5.69
N ALA A 63 1.37 2.10 5.25
CA ALA A 63 1.21 3.36 5.97
C ALA A 63 0.67 3.15 7.39
N PHE A 64 -0.33 2.29 7.54
CA PHE A 64 -0.86 1.95 8.87
C PHE A 64 0.18 1.26 9.75
N MET A 65 0.96 0.36 9.16
CA MET A 65 2.02 -0.33 9.91
C MET A 65 3.08 0.65 10.41
N GLU A 66 3.51 1.58 9.56
CA GLU A 66 4.49 2.60 9.95
C GLU A 66 3.94 3.52 11.05
N GLU A 67 2.72 4.00 10.90
CA GLU A 67 2.11 4.93 11.85
C GLU A 67 1.79 4.27 13.20
N SER A 68 1.52 2.97 13.20
CA SER A 68 1.23 2.23 14.44
C SER A 68 2.47 1.71 15.15
N GLY A 69 3.65 1.84 14.52
CA GLY A 69 4.90 1.32 15.08
C GLY A 69 5.12 -0.18 14.86
N LEU A 70 4.23 -0.85 14.12
CA LEU A 70 4.36 -2.29 13.89
C LEU A 70 5.62 -2.64 13.11
N SER A 71 6.01 -1.81 12.15
CA SER A 71 7.24 -2.04 11.37
C SER A 71 8.47 -2.14 12.25
N SER A 72 8.55 -1.33 13.29
CA SER A 72 9.66 -1.39 14.26
C SER A 72 9.64 -2.68 15.04
N ASN A 73 8.47 -3.24 15.30
CA ASN A 73 8.35 -4.52 16.02
C ASN A 73 8.88 -5.69 15.19
N PHE A 74 8.74 -5.65 13.86
CA PHE A 74 9.25 -6.71 13.00
C PHE A 74 10.77 -6.80 12.99
N GLU A 75 11.47 -5.71 13.24
CA GLU A 75 12.92 -5.69 13.28
C GLU A 75 13.49 -6.55 14.41
N HIS A 76 12.72 -6.79 15.44
CA HIS A 76 13.17 -7.53 16.63
C HIS A 76 13.06 -9.05 16.51
N LYS A 77 12.45 -9.56 15.48
CA LYS A 77 12.34 -11.01 15.18
C LYS A 77 11.99 -11.87 16.39
N THR A 78 11.10 -11.40 17.24
CA THR A 78 10.74 -12.13 18.45
C THR A 78 9.65 -13.17 18.18
N ILE A 79 9.63 -14.22 19.02
CA ILE A 79 8.52 -15.19 19.08
C ILE A 79 7.27 -14.40 19.45
N GLY A 80 6.15 -14.62 18.72
CA GLY A 80 4.90 -13.90 18.99
C GLY A 80 4.56 -12.84 17.95
N ILE A 81 5.35 -12.70 16.88
CA ILE A 81 5.04 -11.79 15.78
C ILE A 81 3.64 -12.05 15.22
N GLU A 82 3.23 -13.33 15.11
CA GLU A 82 1.91 -13.71 14.62
C GLU A 82 0.81 -13.13 15.49
N GLU A 83 0.93 -13.22 16.81
CA GLU A 83 -0.04 -12.65 17.75
C GLU A 83 -0.05 -11.11 17.64
N THR A 84 1.12 -10.50 17.51
CA THR A 84 1.23 -9.06 17.32
C THR A 84 0.51 -8.61 16.05
N VAL A 85 0.67 -9.35 14.97
CA VAL A 85 -0.01 -9.04 13.70
C VAL A 85 -1.52 -9.23 13.84
N VAL A 86 -1.96 -10.30 14.48
CA VAL A 86 -3.39 -10.57 14.69
C VAL A 86 -4.02 -9.46 15.53
N ASP A 87 -3.39 -9.08 16.64
CA ASP A 87 -3.88 -8.00 17.50
C ASP A 87 -3.90 -6.67 16.77
N TRP A 88 -2.82 -6.37 16.05
CA TRP A 88 -2.73 -5.17 15.25
C TRP A 88 -3.88 -5.08 14.24
N PHE A 89 -4.09 -6.17 13.50
CA PHE A 89 -5.14 -6.21 12.49
C PHE A 89 -6.53 -6.10 13.12
N ALA A 90 -6.74 -6.77 14.25
CA ALA A 90 -8.03 -6.70 14.97
C ALA A 90 -8.36 -5.26 15.39
N ILE A 91 -7.35 -4.52 15.85
CA ILE A 91 -7.53 -3.13 16.28
C ILE A 91 -7.68 -2.19 15.08
N GLN A 92 -6.87 -2.40 14.04
CA GLN A 92 -6.77 -1.47 12.91
C GLN A 92 -7.78 -1.73 11.80
N SER A 93 -8.31 -2.97 11.70
CA SER A 93 -9.17 -3.33 10.57
C SER A 93 -10.40 -2.44 10.39
N PRO A 94 -11.11 -2.01 11.44
CA PRO A 94 -12.22 -1.08 11.23
C PRO A 94 -11.79 0.23 10.59
N LYS A 95 -10.62 0.74 10.96
CA LYS A 95 -10.06 1.96 10.40
C LYS A 95 -9.62 1.76 8.96
N ILE A 96 -8.99 0.62 8.67
CA ILE A 96 -8.54 0.26 7.33
C ILE A 96 -9.73 0.13 6.38
N PHE A 97 -10.77 -0.58 6.80
CA PHE A 97 -11.97 -0.77 5.99
C PHE A 97 -12.70 0.55 5.73
N LYS A 98 -12.70 1.45 6.70
CA LYS A 98 -13.27 2.78 6.50
C LYS A 98 -12.57 3.53 5.37
N VAL A 99 -11.23 3.50 5.36
CA VAL A 99 -10.43 4.13 4.30
C VAL A 99 -10.71 3.46 2.96
N PHE A 100 -10.74 2.13 2.92
CA PHE A 100 -11.01 1.39 1.69
C PHE A 100 -12.40 1.73 1.13
N LYS A 101 -13.39 1.85 2.00
CA LYS A 101 -14.75 2.21 1.59
C LYS A 101 -14.80 3.64 1.04
N GLU A 102 -14.15 4.58 1.73
CA GLU A 102 -14.11 5.98 1.30
C GLU A 102 -13.44 6.14 -0.07
N LEU A 103 -12.46 5.31 -0.38
CA LEU A 103 -11.71 5.35 -1.63
C LEU A 103 -12.26 4.40 -2.70
N ASP A 104 -13.40 3.76 -2.46
CA ASP A 104 -14.02 2.80 -3.38
C ASP A 104 -13.05 1.67 -3.77
N LEU A 105 -12.43 1.06 -2.77
CA LEU A 105 -11.44 0.00 -2.96
C LEU A 105 -11.95 -1.39 -2.51
N LEU A 106 -13.18 -1.49 -2.09
CA LEU A 106 -13.77 -2.77 -1.68
C LEU A 106 -14.48 -3.46 -2.82
#